data_38c3cb20bb5201ab309dfe9d9bf84faf
#
_entry.id   38c3cb20bb5201ab309dfe9d9bf84faf
#
_cell.length_a   1.000
_cell.length_b   1.000
_cell.length_c   1.000
_cell.angle_alpha   90.00
_cell.angle_beta   90.00
_cell.angle_gamma   90.00
#
_symmetry.space_group_name_H-M   'P 1'
#
loop_
_entity.id
_entity.type
_entity.pdbx_description
1 polymer ?
#
loop_
_entity_poly.entity_id
_entity_poly.type
_entity_poly.pdbx_seq_one_letter_code
_entity_poly.pdbx_strand_id
1 'polypeptide(L)'
;MRVVAVIASYNEERFIDECLAHYEKHGVEVYLLDNDSTDNTVNIAKKYLERNLIAIEKFPRKGVYEWSKILRKKEQIIDSINADWFIHADPDEFRLPPSSNQTLAEAIADVDRQGYNAINFMEYTFIPTKESPDHFSDRFIDTMRWYYPFGPQHPHRLNAWKKQSRKWHGLKSLLREMIKHHRLGVPSVDLTSSGGHIVNFDGIKQYPVDFKMRHYLVLSLEHAINKYVKKDFDPNEIEGSHGWRATATEHDFLLPSETELRLYIDDDHLDASFPESTHIIARNAAN
;
A
#
# COMPACT_ATOMS: atom_id res chain seq x y z
N MET A 1 -20.07 -1.72 -10.65
CA MET A 1 -19.03 -2.51 -9.98
C MET A 1 -18.52 -1.71 -8.78
N ARG A 2 -18.40 -2.32 -7.63
CA ARG A 2 -17.95 -1.69 -6.40
C ARG A 2 -16.50 -2.09 -6.09
N VAL A 3 -15.60 -1.10 -6.02
CA VAL A 3 -14.18 -1.30 -5.71
C VAL A 3 -13.89 -0.66 -4.35
N VAL A 4 -13.24 -1.39 -3.44
CA VAL A 4 -12.92 -0.91 -2.09
C VAL A 4 -11.42 -1.05 -1.83
N ALA A 5 -10.76 0.06 -1.49
CA ALA A 5 -9.41 0.07 -0.96
C ALA A 5 -9.42 -0.11 0.56
N VAL A 6 -8.64 -1.05 1.09
CA VAL A 6 -8.47 -1.25 2.54
C VAL A 6 -7.10 -0.71 2.94
N ILE A 7 -7.11 0.42 3.63
CA ILE A 7 -5.93 1.20 4.01
C ILE A 7 -5.71 1.11 5.51
N ALA A 8 -4.48 0.89 5.96
CA ALA A 8 -4.11 1.05 7.35
C ALA A 8 -3.28 2.32 7.52
N SER A 9 -3.52 3.08 8.57
CA SER A 9 -2.81 4.33 8.85
C SER A 9 -2.34 4.41 10.30
N TYR A 10 -1.21 5.08 10.50
CA TYR A 10 -0.71 5.51 11.80
C TYR A 10 0.11 6.80 11.65
N ASN A 11 -0.45 7.92 12.11
CA ASN A 11 0.18 9.24 12.01
C ASN A 11 0.52 9.63 10.56
N GLU A 12 -0.52 9.63 9.72
CA GLU A 12 -0.43 9.90 8.28
C GLU A 12 -1.16 11.21 7.89
N GLU A 13 -1.20 12.19 8.78
CA GLU A 13 -1.91 13.48 8.55
C GLU A 13 -1.43 14.20 7.29
N ARG A 14 -0.19 13.94 6.84
CA ARG A 14 0.39 14.54 5.64
C ARG A 14 -0.08 13.89 4.34
N PHE A 15 -0.47 12.61 4.39
CA PHE A 15 -0.85 11.85 3.20
C PHE A 15 -2.35 11.61 3.08
N ILE A 16 -3.06 11.50 4.21
CA ILE A 16 -4.42 10.94 4.23
C ILE A 16 -5.43 11.77 3.44
N ASP A 17 -5.33 13.10 3.43
CA ASP A 17 -6.24 13.97 2.67
C ASP A 17 -6.12 13.73 1.16
N GLU A 18 -4.89 13.79 0.64
CA GLU A 18 -4.60 13.57 -0.78
C GLU A 18 -4.92 12.13 -1.20
N CYS A 19 -4.65 11.15 -0.33
CA CYS A 19 -4.97 9.75 -0.55
C CYS A 19 -6.49 9.53 -0.71
N LEU A 20 -7.30 10.05 0.20
CA LEU A 20 -8.76 9.89 0.15
C LEU A 20 -9.37 10.64 -1.04
N ALA A 21 -8.90 11.86 -1.33
CA ALA A 21 -9.31 12.63 -2.50
C ALA A 21 -8.93 11.91 -3.82
N HIS A 22 -7.76 11.28 -3.87
CA HIS A 22 -7.32 10.48 -5.02
C HIS A 22 -8.28 9.31 -5.28
N TYR A 23 -8.56 8.49 -4.27
CA TYR A 23 -9.47 7.35 -4.42
C TYR A 23 -10.90 7.78 -4.75
N GLU A 24 -11.38 8.91 -4.21
CA GLU A 24 -12.68 9.49 -4.59
C GLU A 24 -12.72 9.86 -6.07
N LYS A 25 -11.72 10.59 -6.56
CA LYS A 25 -11.58 10.95 -7.98
C LYS A 25 -11.60 9.72 -8.90
N HIS A 26 -11.04 8.61 -8.43
CA HIS A 26 -10.92 7.37 -9.18
C HIS A 26 -12.10 6.38 -8.97
N GLY A 27 -13.18 6.80 -8.29
CA GLY A 27 -14.39 6.00 -8.10
C GLY A 27 -14.19 4.79 -7.19
N VAL A 28 -13.24 4.86 -6.27
CA VAL A 28 -12.89 3.80 -5.31
C VAL A 28 -13.32 4.21 -3.92
N GLU A 29 -14.09 3.37 -3.25
CA GLU A 29 -14.41 3.53 -1.83
C GLU A 29 -13.23 3.12 -0.97
N VAL A 30 -13.13 3.69 0.24
CA VAL A 30 -12.04 3.40 1.18
C VAL A 30 -12.59 2.87 2.50
N TYR A 31 -11.96 1.83 3.04
CA TYR A 31 -12.09 1.42 4.43
C TYR A 31 -10.79 1.71 5.15
N LEU A 32 -10.82 2.59 6.15
CA LEU A 32 -9.63 3.00 6.89
C LEU A 32 -9.52 2.23 8.21
N LEU A 33 -8.39 1.55 8.40
CA LEU A 33 -7.99 0.91 9.65
C LEU A 33 -6.99 1.82 10.37
N ASP A 34 -7.44 2.57 11.36
CA ASP A 34 -6.58 3.47 12.14
C ASP A 34 -5.84 2.70 13.24
N ASN A 35 -4.52 2.65 13.14
CA ASN A 35 -3.64 1.98 14.11
C ASN A 35 -3.24 2.89 15.28
N ASP A 36 -4.24 3.53 15.92
CA ASP A 36 -4.07 4.40 17.09
C ASP A 36 -3.32 5.71 16.78
N SER A 37 -3.66 6.38 15.68
CA SER A 37 -3.07 7.69 15.33
C SER A 37 -3.29 8.72 16.44
N THR A 38 -2.25 9.51 16.69
CA THR A 38 -2.21 10.56 17.72
C THR A 38 -2.13 11.98 17.11
N ASP A 39 -1.90 12.06 15.80
CA ASP A 39 -1.92 13.28 15.01
C ASP A 39 -3.33 13.58 14.45
N ASN A 40 -3.42 14.43 13.42
CA ASN A 40 -4.69 14.85 12.85
C ASN A 40 -5.28 13.85 11.81
N THR A 41 -4.66 12.70 11.57
CA THR A 41 -5.07 11.70 10.57
C THR A 41 -6.56 11.38 10.61
N VAL A 42 -7.08 10.99 11.77
CA VAL A 42 -8.50 10.58 11.92
C VAL A 42 -9.44 11.76 11.71
N ASN A 43 -9.09 12.97 12.16
CA ASN A 43 -9.95 14.14 11.99
C ASN A 43 -10.03 14.58 10.52
N ILE A 44 -8.92 14.45 9.77
CA ILE A 44 -8.91 14.71 8.33
C ILE A 44 -9.77 13.65 7.62
N ALA A 45 -9.56 12.37 7.91
CA ALA A 45 -10.30 11.28 7.30
C ALA A 45 -11.81 11.37 7.51
N LYS A 46 -12.28 11.82 8.68
CA LYS A 46 -13.72 12.00 8.96
C LYS A 46 -14.46 12.88 7.95
N LYS A 47 -13.78 13.82 7.29
CA LYS A 47 -14.38 14.68 6.25
C LYS A 47 -14.86 13.90 5.03
N TYR A 48 -14.41 12.66 4.87
CA TYR A 48 -14.73 11.78 3.75
C TYR A 48 -15.79 10.71 4.06
N LEU A 49 -16.32 10.62 5.31
CA LEU A 49 -17.29 9.61 5.71
C LEU A 49 -18.63 9.69 4.95
N GLU A 50 -19.02 10.87 4.47
CA GLU A 50 -20.22 11.07 3.63
C GLU A 50 -19.89 11.12 2.13
N ARG A 51 -18.67 10.73 1.76
CA ARG A 51 -18.16 10.74 0.39
C ARG A 51 -17.75 9.32 -0.01
N ASN A 52 -16.46 9.04 -0.09
CA ASN A 52 -15.93 7.73 -0.48
C ASN A 52 -15.36 6.90 0.69
N LEU A 53 -15.28 7.44 1.90
CA LEU A 53 -14.83 6.70 3.07
C LEU A 53 -16.01 5.99 3.74
N ILE A 54 -16.05 4.66 3.65
CA ILE A 54 -17.17 3.84 4.13
C ILE A 54 -17.10 3.54 5.63
N ALA A 55 -15.90 3.54 6.21
CA ALA A 55 -15.69 3.35 7.65
C ALA A 55 -14.29 3.79 8.08
N ILE A 56 -14.19 4.14 9.38
CA ILE A 56 -12.93 4.26 10.12
C ILE A 56 -13.02 3.27 11.28
N GLU A 57 -12.16 2.24 11.29
CA GLU A 57 -12.09 1.28 12.37
C GLU A 57 -10.80 1.47 13.16
N LYS A 58 -10.92 1.58 14.49
CA LYS A 58 -9.75 1.68 15.37
C LYS A 58 -9.13 0.29 15.60
N PHE A 59 -7.82 0.19 15.40
CA PHE A 59 -7.01 -0.99 15.67
C PHE A 59 -5.90 -0.64 16.67
N PRO A 60 -5.99 -1.05 17.95
CA PRO A 60 -5.05 -0.63 18.98
C PRO A 60 -3.61 -1.05 18.71
N ARG A 61 -2.65 -0.11 18.82
CA ARG A 61 -1.23 -0.31 18.51
C ARG A 61 -0.44 -1.07 19.58
N LYS A 62 -0.82 -1.00 20.84
CA LYS A 62 -0.11 -1.63 22.00
C LYS A 62 1.39 -1.29 22.10
N GLY A 63 1.79 -0.11 21.63
CA GLY A 63 3.17 0.40 21.70
C GLY A 63 4.11 -0.05 20.59
N VAL A 64 3.80 -1.10 19.83
CA VAL A 64 4.64 -1.62 18.75
C VAL A 64 3.89 -1.73 17.44
N TYR A 65 4.65 -1.77 16.33
CA TYR A 65 4.09 -1.96 15.00
C TYR A 65 3.97 -3.45 14.68
N GLU A 66 2.74 -3.97 14.73
CA GLU A 66 2.43 -5.39 14.52
C GLU A 66 1.89 -5.61 13.10
N TRP A 67 2.78 -5.58 12.08
CA TRP A 67 2.41 -5.62 10.67
C TRP A 67 1.55 -6.84 10.29
N SER A 68 1.95 -8.03 10.71
CA SER A 68 1.20 -9.25 10.43
C SER A 68 -0.21 -9.23 11.02
N LYS A 69 -0.42 -8.59 12.18
CA LYS A 69 -1.76 -8.44 12.77
C LYS A 69 -2.62 -7.44 11.99
N ILE A 70 -2.02 -6.37 11.49
CA ILE A 70 -2.69 -5.38 10.62
C ILE A 70 -3.16 -6.07 9.34
N LEU A 71 -2.30 -6.83 8.67
CA LEU A 71 -2.66 -7.56 7.45
C LEU A 71 -3.78 -8.57 7.70
N ARG A 72 -3.70 -9.35 8.77
CA ARG A 72 -4.78 -10.27 9.16
C ARG A 72 -6.10 -9.55 9.44
N LYS A 73 -6.05 -8.36 10.03
CA LYS A 73 -7.25 -7.56 10.24
C LYS A 73 -7.81 -7.05 8.92
N LYS A 74 -6.97 -6.62 7.97
CA LYS A 74 -7.39 -6.27 6.61
C LYS A 74 -8.08 -7.45 5.91
N GLU A 75 -7.54 -8.68 6.00
CA GLU A 75 -8.17 -9.91 5.46
C GLU A 75 -9.59 -10.13 6.04
N GLN A 76 -9.78 -9.94 7.34
CA GLN A 76 -11.10 -10.04 7.99
C GLN A 76 -12.09 -8.98 7.50
N ILE A 77 -11.62 -7.74 7.34
CA ILE A 77 -12.42 -6.62 6.81
C ILE A 77 -12.87 -6.95 5.37
N ILE A 78 -11.95 -7.39 4.52
CA ILE A 78 -12.20 -7.79 3.12
C ILE A 78 -13.30 -8.86 3.07
N ASP A 79 -13.24 -9.86 3.92
CA ASP A 79 -14.24 -10.92 3.99
C ASP A 79 -15.63 -10.42 4.41
N SER A 80 -15.71 -9.36 5.20
CA SER A 80 -16.94 -8.80 5.74
C SER A 80 -17.65 -7.83 4.78
N ILE A 81 -16.92 -7.20 3.87
CA ILE A 81 -17.44 -6.17 2.97
C ILE A 81 -18.07 -6.79 1.72
N ASN A 82 -19.24 -6.33 1.33
CA ASN A 82 -19.84 -6.67 0.04
C ASN A 82 -19.31 -5.71 -1.03
N ALA A 83 -18.24 -6.10 -1.74
CA ALA A 83 -17.67 -5.41 -2.87
C ALA A 83 -17.32 -6.41 -3.98
N ASP A 84 -17.07 -5.92 -5.19
CA ASP A 84 -16.67 -6.77 -6.33
C ASP A 84 -15.16 -6.94 -6.40
N TRP A 85 -14.40 -5.86 -6.12
CA TRP A 85 -12.97 -5.83 -6.12
C TRP A 85 -12.42 -5.14 -4.89
N PHE A 86 -11.23 -5.56 -4.47
CA PHE A 86 -10.48 -4.98 -3.37
C PHE A 86 -9.11 -4.50 -3.82
N ILE A 87 -8.60 -3.48 -3.13
CA ILE A 87 -7.23 -2.98 -3.26
C ILE A 87 -6.61 -2.96 -1.87
N HIS A 88 -5.41 -3.55 -1.72
CA HIS A 88 -4.55 -3.28 -0.59
C HIS A 88 -3.69 -2.08 -0.92
N ALA A 89 -3.69 -1.06 -0.06
CA ALA A 89 -2.88 0.13 -0.23
C ALA A 89 -2.45 0.72 1.10
N ASP A 90 -1.45 1.60 1.05
CA ASP A 90 -1.02 2.46 2.15
C ASP A 90 -1.31 3.93 1.81
N PRO A 91 -1.34 4.87 2.79
CA PRO A 91 -1.73 6.26 2.57
C PRO A 91 -0.84 7.04 1.60
N ASP A 92 0.42 6.63 1.46
CA ASP A 92 1.43 7.22 0.58
C ASP A 92 1.48 6.58 -0.82
N GLU A 93 0.53 5.65 -1.12
CA GLU A 93 0.46 4.88 -2.37
C GLU A 93 -0.78 5.23 -3.20
N PHE A 94 -0.58 5.83 -4.36
CA PHE A 94 -1.61 6.32 -5.27
C PHE A 94 -1.75 5.38 -6.47
N ARG A 95 -2.76 4.52 -6.46
CA ARG A 95 -3.05 3.56 -7.53
C ARG A 95 -3.70 4.24 -8.71
N LEU A 96 -3.24 3.93 -9.93
CA LEU A 96 -3.65 4.57 -11.17
C LEU A 96 -3.97 3.53 -12.24
N PRO A 97 -4.89 3.82 -13.18
CA PRO A 97 -5.11 3.01 -14.35
C PRO A 97 -3.91 3.07 -15.30
N PRO A 98 -3.83 2.19 -16.32
CA PRO A 98 -2.78 2.26 -17.35
C PRO A 98 -2.80 3.57 -18.16
N SER A 99 -3.96 4.19 -18.34
CA SER A 99 -4.14 5.46 -19.06
C SER A 99 -4.97 6.44 -18.26
N SER A 100 -4.64 7.73 -18.31
CA SER A 100 -5.36 8.82 -17.66
C SER A 100 -6.77 9.08 -18.22
N ASN A 101 -7.13 8.45 -19.35
CA ASN A 101 -8.44 8.61 -20.00
C ASN A 101 -9.60 7.95 -19.26
N GLN A 102 -9.34 7.21 -18.18
CA GLN A 102 -10.34 6.52 -17.38
C GLN A 102 -9.99 6.56 -15.91
N THR A 103 -10.99 6.35 -15.06
CA THR A 103 -10.78 6.18 -13.62
C THR A 103 -10.23 4.78 -13.30
N LEU A 104 -9.65 4.60 -12.13
CA LEU A 104 -9.17 3.30 -11.67
C LEU A 104 -10.32 2.26 -11.61
N ALA A 105 -11.50 2.66 -11.14
CA ALA A 105 -12.66 1.78 -11.05
C ALA A 105 -13.16 1.34 -12.44
N GLU A 106 -13.12 2.22 -13.45
CA GLU A 106 -13.46 1.88 -14.84
C GLU A 106 -12.44 0.90 -15.44
N ALA A 107 -11.15 1.15 -15.24
CA ALA A 107 -10.10 0.26 -15.71
C ALA A 107 -10.18 -1.14 -15.07
N ILE A 108 -10.45 -1.21 -13.77
CA ILE A 108 -10.67 -2.49 -13.08
C ILE A 108 -11.92 -3.20 -13.64
N ALA A 109 -13.00 -2.46 -13.98
CA ALA A 109 -14.17 -3.04 -14.61
C ALA A 109 -13.86 -3.65 -15.99
N ASP A 110 -12.96 -3.04 -16.75
CA ASP A 110 -12.51 -3.58 -18.03
C ASP A 110 -11.71 -4.88 -17.87
N VAL A 111 -10.85 -4.93 -16.85
CA VAL A 111 -10.11 -6.15 -16.48
C VAL A 111 -11.07 -7.28 -16.07
N ASP A 112 -12.07 -6.95 -15.26
CA ASP A 112 -13.12 -7.90 -14.82
C ASP A 112 -13.90 -8.49 -15.99
N ARG A 113 -14.30 -7.65 -16.97
CA ARG A 113 -15.02 -8.08 -18.18
C ARG A 113 -14.18 -9.00 -19.07
N GLN A 114 -12.86 -8.87 -19.04
CA GLN A 114 -11.93 -9.75 -19.76
C GLN A 114 -11.68 -11.08 -19.02
N GLY A 115 -12.24 -11.29 -17.82
CA GLY A 115 -12.15 -12.54 -17.07
C GLY A 115 -10.86 -12.71 -16.23
N TYR A 116 -10.10 -11.64 -16.04
CA TYR A 116 -8.99 -11.61 -15.10
C TYR A 116 -9.49 -11.27 -13.68
N ASN A 117 -8.69 -11.59 -12.67
CA ASN A 117 -9.09 -11.44 -11.26
C ASN A 117 -8.01 -10.89 -10.34
N ALA A 118 -6.86 -10.49 -10.89
CA ALA A 118 -5.78 -9.85 -10.14
C ALA A 118 -5.02 -8.87 -11.02
N ILE A 119 -4.58 -7.74 -10.43
CA ILE A 119 -3.86 -6.66 -11.12
C ILE A 119 -2.58 -6.35 -10.33
N ASN A 120 -1.45 -6.36 -11.05
CA ASN A 120 -0.17 -5.85 -10.56
C ASN A 120 -0.04 -4.36 -10.86
N PHE A 121 0.68 -3.64 -10.00
CA PHE A 121 1.01 -2.23 -10.19
C PHE A 121 2.51 -2.07 -10.34
N MET A 122 2.95 -1.40 -11.38
CA MET A 122 4.31 -0.90 -11.50
C MET A 122 4.50 0.29 -10.55
N GLU A 123 5.48 0.21 -9.69
CA GLU A 123 5.76 1.24 -8.70
C GLU A 123 6.70 2.30 -9.24
N TYR A 124 6.30 3.56 -9.09
CA TYR A 124 7.09 4.75 -9.36
C TYR A 124 7.28 5.48 -8.03
N THR A 125 8.47 5.38 -7.48
CA THR A 125 8.79 5.91 -6.16
C THR A 125 9.26 7.35 -6.26
N PHE A 126 8.47 8.26 -5.69
CA PHE A 126 8.78 9.68 -5.57
C PHE A 126 9.52 9.94 -4.26
N ILE A 127 10.62 10.68 -4.33
CA ILE A 127 11.45 11.01 -3.17
C ILE A 127 11.99 12.44 -3.25
N PRO A 128 12.30 13.08 -2.11
CA PRO A 128 13.04 14.33 -2.08
C PRO A 128 14.45 14.16 -2.64
N THR A 129 15.05 15.26 -3.08
CA THR A 129 16.39 15.33 -3.66
C THR A 129 17.29 16.23 -2.85
N LYS A 130 18.59 16.24 -3.13
CA LYS A 130 19.53 17.21 -2.53
C LYS A 130 19.17 18.65 -2.86
N GLU A 131 18.63 18.85 -4.08
CA GLU A 131 18.25 20.16 -4.61
C GLU A 131 16.86 20.61 -4.09
N SER A 132 15.99 19.66 -3.72
CA SER A 132 14.66 19.89 -3.13
C SER A 132 14.44 18.92 -1.96
N PRO A 133 15.01 19.21 -0.77
CA PRO A 133 15.14 18.23 0.32
C PRO A 133 13.92 18.08 1.21
N ASP A 134 12.94 18.98 1.15
CA ASP A 134 11.80 19.01 2.05
C ASP A 134 10.50 19.40 1.34
N HIS A 135 9.47 18.57 1.51
CA HIS A 135 8.12 18.74 0.96
C HIS A 135 7.02 18.73 2.04
N PHE A 136 7.39 18.98 3.30
CA PHE A 136 6.45 18.96 4.42
C PHE A 136 5.49 20.15 4.46
N SER A 137 5.95 21.33 4.02
CA SER A 137 5.17 22.57 4.08
C SER A 137 4.16 22.73 2.96
N ASP A 138 4.37 22.04 1.84
CA ASP A 138 3.59 22.18 0.61
C ASP A 138 2.72 20.94 0.33
N ARG A 139 1.86 21.03 -0.67
CA ARG A 139 1.21 19.84 -1.21
C ARG A 139 2.26 19.01 -1.95
N PHE A 140 2.71 17.94 -1.32
CA PHE A 140 3.80 17.10 -1.84
C PHE A 140 3.51 16.56 -3.26
N ILE A 141 2.24 16.33 -3.61
CA ILE A 141 1.86 15.88 -4.95
C ILE A 141 2.17 16.90 -6.05
N ASP A 142 2.27 18.19 -5.72
CA ASP A 142 2.57 19.27 -6.66
C ASP A 142 4.07 19.59 -6.71
N THR A 143 4.80 19.33 -5.62
CA THR A 143 6.21 19.73 -5.45
C THR A 143 7.19 18.57 -5.66
N MET A 144 6.83 17.33 -5.32
CA MET A 144 7.67 16.15 -5.56
C MET A 144 7.58 15.71 -7.02
N ARG A 145 8.56 16.13 -7.81
CA ARG A 145 8.59 15.90 -9.27
C ARG A 145 9.59 14.84 -9.70
N TRP A 146 10.41 14.31 -8.80
CA TRP A 146 11.47 13.37 -9.11
C TRP A 146 11.15 11.97 -8.61
N TYR A 147 11.28 10.97 -9.50
CA TYR A 147 10.96 9.59 -9.22
C TYR A 147 11.96 8.62 -9.84
N TYR A 148 11.89 7.37 -9.40
CA TYR A 148 12.48 6.22 -10.08
C TYR A 148 11.47 5.07 -10.12
N PRO A 149 11.53 4.19 -11.16
CA PRO A 149 10.74 2.96 -11.16
C PRO A 149 11.35 1.98 -10.15
N PHE A 150 10.50 1.32 -9.36
CA PHE A 150 10.92 0.36 -8.35
C PHE A 150 10.28 -1.00 -8.60
N GLY A 151 11.11 -2.07 -8.64
CA GLY A 151 10.61 -3.41 -8.90
C GLY A 151 11.66 -4.46 -8.64
N PRO A 152 11.84 -4.92 -7.37
CA PRO A 152 12.81 -5.96 -7.03
C PRO A 152 12.51 -7.31 -7.67
N GLN A 153 11.25 -7.51 -8.10
CA GLN A 153 10.77 -8.71 -8.79
C GLN A 153 9.48 -8.38 -9.57
N HIS A 154 9.00 -9.30 -10.40
CA HIS A 154 7.69 -9.18 -11.06
C HIS A 154 6.89 -10.50 -10.88
N PRO A 155 5.61 -10.44 -10.41
CA PRO A 155 4.93 -9.25 -9.90
C PRO A 155 5.54 -8.75 -8.58
N HIS A 156 5.41 -7.44 -8.31
CA HIS A 156 5.88 -6.84 -7.05
C HIS A 156 4.72 -6.29 -6.21
N ARG A 157 3.72 -5.70 -6.85
CA ARG A 157 2.54 -5.09 -6.21
C ARG A 157 1.24 -5.70 -6.75
N LEU A 158 1.09 -7.01 -6.64
CA LEU A 158 -0.15 -7.71 -7.01
C LEU A 158 -1.19 -7.51 -5.91
N ASN A 159 -1.75 -6.32 -5.80
CA ASN A 159 -2.60 -5.92 -4.68
C ASN A 159 -3.93 -5.24 -5.05
N ALA A 160 -4.44 -5.48 -6.28
CA ALA A 160 -5.88 -5.36 -6.55
C ALA A 160 -6.40 -6.71 -7.04
N TRP A 161 -7.56 -7.14 -6.52
CA TRP A 161 -8.12 -8.45 -6.85
C TRP A 161 -9.63 -8.48 -6.77
N LYS A 162 -10.24 -9.37 -7.57
CA LYS A 162 -11.67 -9.68 -7.51
C LYS A 162 -12.00 -10.40 -6.21
N LYS A 163 -13.11 -10.07 -5.57
CA LYS A 163 -13.57 -10.73 -4.34
C LYS A 163 -13.57 -12.24 -4.50
N GLN A 164 -12.97 -12.92 -3.54
CA GLN A 164 -12.95 -14.36 -3.46
C GLN A 164 -14.02 -14.86 -2.48
N SER A 165 -14.62 -16.01 -2.81
CA SER A 165 -15.51 -16.70 -1.88
C SER A 165 -14.70 -17.43 -0.83
N ARG A 166 -15.10 -17.37 0.44
CA ARG A 166 -14.53 -18.23 1.47
C ARG A 166 -14.69 -19.69 1.07
N LYS A 167 -13.61 -20.44 1.02
CA LYS A 167 -13.70 -21.89 0.82
C LYS A 167 -14.26 -22.53 2.10
N TRP A 168 -15.42 -23.14 1.98
CA TRP A 168 -15.96 -24.02 3.02
C TRP A 168 -15.18 -25.33 3.01
N HIS A 169 -14.14 -25.45 3.79
CA HIS A 169 -13.54 -26.73 4.06
C HIS A 169 -14.48 -27.51 4.98
N GLY A 170 -14.76 -28.77 4.64
CA GLY A 170 -15.69 -29.61 5.39
C GLY A 170 -15.34 -29.69 6.89
N LEU A 171 -16.31 -30.06 7.72
CA LEU A 171 -16.27 -30.02 9.20
C LEU A 171 -14.95 -30.51 9.83
N LYS A 172 -14.27 -31.50 9.23
CA LYS A 172 -12.97 -32.04 9.72
C LYS A 172 -11.78 -31.08 9.52
N SER A 173 -11.80 -30.26 8.50
CA SER A 173 -10.77 -29.25 8.23
C SER A 173 -10.97 -28.03 9.14
N LEU A 174 -12.24 -27.61 9.34
CA LEU A 174 -12.61 -26.55 10.27
C LEU A 174 -12.15 -26.86 11.70
N LEU A 175 -12.38 -28.08 12.19
CA LEU A 175 -11.93 -28.53 13.52
C LEU A 175 -10.40 -28.53 13.66
N ARG A 176 -9.66 -28.93 12.63
CA ARG A 176 -8.19 -28.90 12.64
C ARG A 176 -7.64 -27.47 12.72
N GLU A 177 -8.25 -26.53 11.99
CA GLU A 177 -7.82 -25.12 11.97
C GLU A 177 -8.26 -24.34 13.21
N MET A 178 -9.46 -24.61 13.73
CA MET A 178 -9.91 -24.08 15.03
C MET A 178 -8.93 -24.48 16.15
N ILE A 179 -8.45 -25.72 16.17
CA ILE A 179 -7.48 -26.22 17.16
C ILE A 179 -6.10 -25.58 16.97
N LYS A 180 -5.67 -25.38 15.72
CA LYS A 180 -4.32 -24.90 15.40
C LYS A 180 -4.14 -23.39 15.49
N HIS A 181 -5.20 -22.59 15.29
CA HIS A 181 -5.10 -21.14 15.14
C HIS A 181 -6.12 -20.32 15.95
N HIS A 182 -6.99 -20.89 16.75
CA HIS A 182 -8.11 -20.20 17.43
C HIS A 182 -8.98 -19.35 16.47
N ARG A 183 -9.18 -19.78 15.23
CA ARG A 183 -9.87 -19.00 14.18
C ARG A 183 -11.14 -19.68 13.69
N LEU A 184 -12.19 -18.88 13.58
CA LEU A 184 -13.47 -19.23 12.94
C LEU A 184 -13.38 -19.02 11.40
N GLY A 185 -12.55 -19.81 10.69
CA GLY A 185 -12.46 -19.83 9.24
C GLY A 185 -11.15 -19.28 8.65
N VAL A 186 -10.77 -19.81 7.47
CA VAL A 186 -9.64 -19.32 6.67
C VAL A 186 -10.07 -18.07 5.92
N PRO A 187 -9.27 -16.99 5.90
CA PRO A 187 -9.54 -15.83 5.05
C PRO A 187 -9.69 -16.24 3.58
N SER A 188 -10.47 -15.47 2.81
CA SER A 188 -10.66 -15.73 1.38
C SER A 188 -9.40 -15.44 0.56
N VAL A 189 -8.49 -14.62 1.09
CA VAL A 189 -7.19 -14.25 0.52
C VAL A 189 -6.13 -14.22 1.61
N ASP A 190 -4.86 -14.37 1.22
CA ASP A 190 -3.70 -14.24 2.09
C ASP A 190 -2.85 -13.02 1.64
N LEU A 191 -2.77 -12.02 2.50
CA LEU A 191 -1.87 -10.87 2.38
C LEU A 191 -0.63 -11.05 3.27
N THR A 192 -0.77 -11.84 4.32
CA THR A 192 0.23 -11.96 5.40
C THR A 192 1.51 -12.63 4.91
N SER A 193 1.42 -13.65 4.05
CA SER A 193 2.58 -14.42 3.58
C SER A 193 3.58 -13.59 2.76
N SER A 194 3.11 -12.51 2.11
CA SER A 194 3.94 -11.63 1.28
C SER A 194 4.27 -10.29 1.94
N GLY A 195 3.86 -10.08 3.19
CA GLY A 195 3.94 -8.77 3.83
C GLY A 195 3.07 -7.70 3.16
N GLY A 196 1.96 -8.08 2.49
CA GLY A 196 1.05 -7.15 1.81
C GLY A 196 1.43 -6.81 0.36
N HIS A 197 2.62 -7.23 -0.10
CA HIS A 197 3.07 -6.90 -1.46
C HIS A 197 2.31 -7.68 -2.55
N ILE A 198 1.92 -8.91 -2.26
CA ILE A 198 1.27 -9.81 -3.22
C ILE A 198 0.09 -10.47 -2.52
N VAL A 199 -1.12 -10.31 -3.07
CA VAL A 199 -2.27 -11.10 -2.62
C VAL A 199 -2.13 -12.54 -3.13
N ASN A 200 -2.46 -13.50 -2.27
CA ASN A 200 -2.46 -14.90 -2.66
C ASN A 200 -3.84 -15.54 -2.44
N PHE A 201 -4.32 -16.25 -3.46
CA PHE A 201 -5.54 -17.08 -3.45
C PHE A 201 -5.52 -18.08 -4.61
N ASP A 202 -6.35 -19.11 -4.54
CA ASP A 202 -6.36 -20.12 -5.61
C ASP A 202 -7.01 -19.59 -6.89
N GLY A 203 -6.39 -19.87 -8.02
CA GLY A 203 -6.92 -19.53 -9.34
C GLY A 203 -6.67 -18.08 -9.75
N ILE A 204 -5.56 -17.48 -9.27
CA ILE A 204 -5.11 -16.16 -9.74
C ILE A 204 -4.97 -16.17 -11.27
N LYS A 205 -5.61 -15.18 -11.89
CA LYS A 205 -5.49 -14.83 -13.31
C LYS A 205 -5.08 -13.37 -13.39
N GLN A 206 -3.77 -13.13 -13.30
CA GLN A 206 -3.22 -11.78 -13.35
C GLN A 206 -3.47 -11.16 -14.72
N TYR A 207 -3.91 -9.90 -14.73
CA TYR A 207 -3.99 -9.10 -15.95
C TYR A 207 -2.58 -8.85 -16.52
N PRO A 208 -2.37 -9.00 -17.84
CA PRO A 208 -1.02 -8.97 -18.42
C PRO A 208 -0.39 -7.57 -18.51
N VAL A 209 -1.19 -6.51 -18.34
CA VAL A 209 -0.70 -5.13 -18.34
C VAL A 209 -0.68 -4.61 -16.92
N ASP A 210 0.49 -4.18 -16.46
CA ASP A 210 0.62 -3.56 -15.16
C ASP A 210 -0.11 -2.21 -15.13
N PHE A 211 -0.82 -1.96 -14.03
CA PHE A 211 -1.32 -0.65 -13.70
C PHE A 211 -0.17 0.18 -13.10
N LYS A 212 -0.41 1.43 -12.78
CA LYS A 212 0.60 2.35 -12.25
C LYS A 212 0.37 2.62 -10.77
N MET A 213 1.45 2.86 -10.03
CA MET A 213 1.39 3.31 -8.65
C MET A 213 2.42 4.40 -8.41
N ARG A 214 1.98 5.59 -8.03
CA ARG A 214 2.88 6.60 -7.46
C ARG A 214 3.02 6.34 -5.96
N HIS A 215 4.24 6.16 -5.51
CA HIS A 215 4.57 5.94 -4.11
C HIS A 215 5.40 7.11 -3.59
N TYR A 216 4.81 7.94 -2.75
CA TYR A 216 5.49 9.07 -2.11
C TYR A 216 6.16 8.61 -0.83
N LEU A 217 7.31 7.93 -1.00
CA LEU A 217 7.95 7.12 0.03
C LEU A 217 8.24 7.90 1.32
N VAL A 218 8.79 9.10 1.19
CA VAL A 218 9.09 10.04 2.28
C VAL A 218 9.04 11.48 1.76
N LEU A 219 8.80 12.45 2.65
CA LEU A 219 8.69 13.88 2.29
C LEU A 219 9.97 14.68 2.60
N SER A 220 10.88 14.12 3.40
CA SER A 220 12.19 14.69 3.73
C SER A 220 13.13 13.62 4.26
N LEU A 221 14.41 13.93 4.43
CA LEU A 221 15.36 13.03 5.08
C LEU A 221 14.97 12.76 6.54
N GLU A 222 14.53 13.78 7.27
CA GLU A 222 14.06 13.62 8.64
C GLU A 222 12.84 12.69 8.71
N HIS A 223 11.92 12.79 7.76
CA HIS A 223 10.78 11.87 7.66
C HIS A 223 11.25 10.43 7.42
N ALA A 224 12.25 10.20 6.56
CA ALA A 224 12.83 8.88 6.34
C ALA A 224 13.41 8.29 7.64
N ILE A 225 14.18 9.06 8.39
CA ILE A 225 14.75 8.66 9.67
C ILE A 225 13.66 8.31 10.68
N ASN A 226 12.63 9.15 10.81
CA ASN A 226 11.51 8.89 11.72
C ASN A 226 10.71 7.64 11.32
N LYS A 227 10.52 7.41 10.01
CA LYS A 227 9.77 6.27 9.47
C LYS A 227 10.51 4.94 9.63
N TYR A 228 11.84 4.93 9.48
CA TYR A 228 12.60 3.69 9.37
C TYR A 228 13.56 3.41 10.53
N VAL A 229 14.10 4.44 11.20
CA VAL A 229 15.08 4.27 12.29
C VAL A 229 14.40 4.35 13.66
N LYS A 230 13.47 5.29 13.84
CA LYS A 230 12.85 5.58 15.14
C LYS A 230 11.53 4.84 15.41
N LYS A 231 11.10 3.95 14.50
CA LYS A 231 9.84 3.22 14.64
C LYS A 231 10.04 1.96 15.46
N ASP A 232 9.22 1.78 16.51
CA ASP A 232 9.20 0.56 17.30
C ASP A 232 8.50 -0.56 16.53
N PHE A 233 9.30 -1.47 15.98
CA PHE A 233 8.81 -2.70 15.35
C PHE A 233 8.66 -3.83 16.38
N ASP A 234 7.71 -4.75 16.15
CA ASP A 234 7.65 -5.99 16.93
C ASP A 234 8.93 -6.80 16.70
N PRO A 235 9.72 -7.12 17.74
CA PRO A 235 10.94 -7.90 17.60
C PRO A 235 10.74 -9.26 16.93
N ASN A 236 9.54 -9.85 17.03
CA ASN A 236 9.21 -11.12 16.41
C ASN A 236 8.92 -10.99 14.88
N GLU A 237 8.75 -9.79 14.36
CA GLU A 237 8.51 -9.52 12.93
C GLU A 237 9.78 -9.04 12.19
N ILE A 238 10.89 -8.83 12.92
CA ILE A 238 12.17 -8.37 12.37
C ILE A 238 12.86 -9.46 11.53
N GLU A 239 12.54 -10.75 11.74
CA GLU A 239 13.03 -11.85 10.94
C GLU A 239 12.32 -11.92 9.58
N GLY A 240 12.88 -11.30 8.54
CA GLY A 240 12.33 -11.33 7.19
C GLY A 240 12.87 -10.22 6.29
N SER A 241 12.16 -9.91 5.21
CA SER A 241 12.53 -8.92 4.19
C SER A 241 12.73 -7.48 4.73
N HIS A 242 12.40 -7.22 5.98
CA HIS A 242 12.56 -5.93 6.66
C HIS A 242 13.65 -5.93 7.74
N GLY A 243 14.46 -6.98 7.84
CA GLY A 243 15.53 -7.11 8.86
C GLY A 243 16.53 -5.97 8.87
N TRP A 244 16.81 -5.34 7.72
CA TRP A 244 17.66 -4.17 7.61
C TRP A 244 17.18 -2.97 8.46
N ARG A 245 15.86 -2.84 8.69
CA ARG A 245 15.29 -1.76 9.51
C ARG A 245 15.69 -1.85 10.99
N ALA A 246 16.05 -3.03 11.46
CA ALA A 246 16.48 -3.23 12.84
C ALA A 246 17.90 -2.72 13.09
N THR A 247 18.74 -2.64 12.05
CA THR A 247 20.15 -2.23 12.12
C THR A 247 20.41 -0.89 11.46
N ALA A 248 19.43 -0.34 10.72
CA ALA A 248 19.57 0.94 10.03
C ALA A 248 19.82 2.10 11.00
N THR A 249 20.73 2.97 10.63
CA THR A 249 21.09 4.20 11.34
C THR A 249 20.76 5.43 10.50
N GLU A 250 20.79 6.62 11.09
CA GLU A 250 20.55 7.87 10.35
C GLU A 250 21.55 8.08 9.19
N HIS A 251 22.77 7.54 9.32
CA HIS A 251 23.84 7.65 8.30
C HIS A 251 23.60 6.79 7.05
N ASP A 252 22.67 5.84 7.12
CA ASP A 252 22.36 4.95 6.00
C ASP A 252 21.39 5.59 4.99
N PHE A 253 20.79 6.73 5.36
CA PHE A 253 19.83 7.45 4.51
C PHE A 253 20.47 8.68 3.89
N LEU A 254 20.42 8.73 2.55
CA LEU A 254 20.97 9.85 1.78
C LEU A 254 19.98 10.26 0.69
N LEU A 255 19.81 11.58 0.53
CA LEU A 255 19.04 12.10 -0.59
C LEU A 255 19.83 11.96 -1.88
N PRO A 256 19.22 11.44 -2.98
CA PRO A 256 19.85 11.44 -4.30
C PRO A 256 19.90 12.84 -4.89
N SER A 257 20.73 13.02 -5.92
CA SER A 257 20.64 14.19 -6.80
C SER A 257 19.53 13.99 -7.83
N GLU A 258 18.97 15.07 -8.34
CA GLU A 258 17.99 15.06 -9.45
C GLU A 258 18.52 14.33 -10.69
N THR A 259 19.84 14.36 -10.91
CA THR A 259 20.52 13.67 -12.04
C THR A 259 20.46 12.14 -11.94
N GLU A 260 20.15 11.59 -10.79
CA GLU A 260 19.99 10.14 -10.57
C GLU A 260 18.54 9.67 -10.78
N LEU A 261 17.61 10.61 -11.01
CA LEU A 261 16.17 10.39 -11.02
C LEU A 261 15.56 10.81 -12.37
N ARG A 262 14.28 10.55 -12.52
CA ARG A 262 13.46 10.93 -13.66
C ARG A 262 12.50 12.05 -13.29
N LEU A 263 12.38 13.03 -14.16
CA LEU A 263 11.42 14.11 -13.98
C LEU A 263 10.01 13.63 -14.34
N TYR A 264 9.08 13.77 -13.40
CA TYR A 264 7.66 13.53 -13.63
C TYR A 264 7.04 14.63 -14.48
N ILE A 265 6.39 14.25 -15.57
CA ILE A 265 5.59 15.11 -16.44
C ILE A 265 4.11 14.93 -16.12
N ASP A 266 3.61 13.72 -16.35
CA ASP A 266 2.25 13.27 -16.04
C ASP A 266 2.20 11.73 -15.93
N ASP A 267 1.02 11.19 -15.60
CA ASP A 267 0.84 9.76 -15.36
C ASP A 267 0.96 8.90 -16.65
N ASP A 268 0.77 9.47 -17.83
CA ASP A 268 0.89 8.72 -19.09
C ASP A 268 2.33 8.62 -19.59
N HIS A 269 3.23 9.47 -19.07
CA HIS A 269 4.66 9.51 -19.43
C HIS A 269 5.58 8.93 -18.34
N LEU A 270 5.04 8.14 -17.40
CA LEU A 270 5.86 7.42 -16.42
C LEU A 270 6.67 6.32 -17.11
N ASP A 271 8.00 6.36 -16.95
CA ASP A 271 8.94 5.42 -17.56
C ASP A 271 9.32 4.29 -16.59
N ALA A 272 8.95 3.06 -16.93
CA ALA A 272 9.21 1.85 -16.15
C ALA A 272 10.54 1.14 -16.50
N SER A 273 11.34 1.68 -17.42
CA SER A 273 12.60 1.05 -17.83
C SER A 273 13.60 1.00 -16.67
N PHE A 274 14.39 -0.08 -16.59
CA PHE A 274 15.46 -0.26 -15.60
C PHE A 274 15.02 0.02 -14.16
N PRO A 275 14.09 -0.77 -13.59
CA PRO A 275 13.60 -0.56 -12.22
C PRO A 275 14.69 -0.86 -11.20
N GLU A 276 14.75 -0.06 -10.14
CA GLU A 276 15.62 -0.28 -9.00
C GLU A 276 15.12 -1.47 -8.15
N SER A 277 16.03 -2.27 -7.63
CA SER A 277 15.71 -3.41 -6.75
C SER A 277 15.76 -3.04 -5.26
N THR A 278 16.38 -1.90 -4.92
CA THR A 278 16.46 -1.35 -3.56
C THR A 278 16.07 0.12 -3.58
N HIS A 279 15.49 0.60 -2.49
CA HIS A 279 15.13 2.02 -2.42
C HIS A 279 16.40 2.89 -2.39
N ILE A 280 16.48 3.84 -3.33
CA ILE A 280 17.66 4.71 -3.53
C ILE A 280 18.05 5.42 -2.24
N ILE A 281 17.08 5.94 -1.48
CA ILE A 281 17.32 6.66 -0.24
C ILE A 281 17.96 5.80 0.87
N ALA A 282 17.83 4.47 0.81
CA ALA A 282 18.30 3.52 1.81
C ALA A 282 19.34 2.53 1.25
N ARG A 283 20.05 2.88 0.16
CA ARG A 283 21.03 2.00 -0.48
C ARG A 283 22.13 1.54 0.47
N ASN A 284 22.52 2.36 1.43
CA ASN A 284 23.58 2.01 2.40
C ASN A 284 23.07 1.09 3.51
N ALA A 285 21.79 1.09 3.83
CA ALA A 285 21.19 0.22 4.84
C ALA A 285 20.94 -1.21 4.32
N ALA A 286 20.84 -1.38 3.00
CA ALA A 286 20.52 -2.66 2.34
C ALA A 286 21.75 -3.49 1.95
N ASN A 287 22.96 -2.94 2.14
CA ASN A 287 24.25 -3.62 1.95
C ASN A 287 24.83 -4.04 3.30
#